data_17a301b90866fe65b863478e2ee13ae4
#
_entry.id   17a301b90866fe65b863478e2ee13ae4
#
_cell.length_a   1.000
_cell.length_b   1.000
_cell.length_c   1.000
_cell.angle_alpha   90.00
_cell.angle_beta   90.00
_cell.angle_gamma   90.00
#
_symmetry.space_group_name_H-M   'P 1'
#
loop_
_entity.id
_entity.type
_entity.pdbx_description
1 polymer ?
#
loop_
_entity_poly.entity_id
_entity_poly.type
_entity_poly.pdbx_seq_one_letter_code
_entity_poly.pdbx_strand_id
1 'polypeptide(L)'
;MKIVLEKGQRLFFISDTHYGHSNICSATTKWNDADSTTRNFKSLEHMNDTLVNRINETVGEDDILIHLGDFSFGGFENIQEFRSRIFCKNIHLVHGNHDHHIRRNKGDIQDIFTTCSDYIHLDLRIPNGKETRKYTFVCMHYPICSWDGMNADVMH
;
A
#
# COMPACT_ATOMS: atom_id res chain seq x y z
N MET A 1 2.17 14.69 6.64
CA MET A 1 3.48 13.96 6.72
C MET A 1 4.47 14.64 5.81
N LYS A 2 5.76 14.73 6.21
CA LYS A 2 6.82 15.29 5.36
C LYS A 2 7.88 14.22 5.13
N ILE A 3 8.20 13.96 3.87
CA ILE A 3 9.28 13.05 3.45
C ILE A 3 10.31 13.85 2.66
N VAL A 4 11.58 13.64 2.99
CA VAL A 4 12.73 14.13 2.21
C VAL A 4 13.48 12.89 1.75
N LEU A 5 13.50 12.63 0.44
CA LEU A 5 14.21 11.45 -0.08
C LEU A 5 15.72 11.62 0.08
N GLU A 6 16.35 10.54 0.52
CA GLU A 6 17.81 10.44 0.54
C GLU A 6 18.35 10.15 -0.87
N LYS A 7 19.67 10.30 -1.04
CA LYS A 7 20.30 10.02 -2.34
C LYS A 7 20.12 8.54 -2.70
N GLY A 8 19.45 8.31 -3.83
CA GLY A 8 19.16 6.97 -4.35
C GLY A 8 17.90 6.32 -3.80
N GLN A 9 17.28 6.90 -2.76
CA GLN A 9 15.99 6.45 -2.22
C GLN A 9 14.84 6.83 -3.18
N ARG A 10 13.85 5.95 -3.32
CA ARG A 10 12.67 6.14 -4.17
C ARG A 10 11.41 6.06 -3.34
N LEU A 11 10.35 6.68 -3.82
CA LEU A 11 9.00 6.59 -3.27
C LEU A 11 8.10 5.85 -4.25
N PHE A 12 7.32 4.90 -3.74
CA PHE A 12 6.35 4.12 -4.50
C PHE A 12 4.97 4.20 -3.87
N PHE A 13 3.96 4.06 -4.72
CA PHE A 13 2.57 3.91 -4.32
C PHE A 13 2.02 2.58 -4.82
N ILE A 14 1.23 1.91 -3.99
CA ILE A 14 0.49 0.69 -4.34
C ILE A 14 -0.83 0.69 -3.58
N SER A 15 -1.85 0.03 -4.12
CA SER A 15 -3.11 -0.22 -3.41
C SER A 15 -3.65 -1.60 -3.72
N ASP A 16 -4.65 -2.04 -2.96
CA ASP A 16 -5.46 -3.20 -3.26
C ASP A 16 -4.66 -4.49 -3.48
N THR A 17 -3.65 -4.73 -2.66
CA THR A 17 -2.88 -5.97 -2.75
C THR A 17 -3.72 -7.19 -2.40
N HIS A 18 -4.61 -7.08 -1.41
CA HIS A 18 -5.54 -8.15 -1.01
C HIS A 18 -4.85 -9.51 -0.79
N TYR A 19 -3.69 -9.50 -0.17
CA TYR A 19 -2.96 -10.73 0.12
C TYR A 19 -3.83 -11.72 0.90
N GLY A 20 -3.86 -12.97 0.48
CA GLY A 20 -4.68 -13.99 1.12
C GLY A 20 -6.17 -13.97 0.77
N HIS A 21 -6.63 -13.10 -0.14
CA HIS A 21 -8.03 -13.01 -0.52
C HIS A 21 -8.39 -14.06 -1.57
N SER A 22 -8.89 -15.22 -1.13
CA SER A 22 -9.18 -16.37 -1.99
C SER A 22 -10.22 -16.08 -3.09
N ASN A 23 -11.24 -15.24 -2.81
CA ASN A 23 -12.30 -14.99 -3.78
C ASN A 23 -11.88 -14.10 -4.96
N ILE A 24 -10.84 -13.27 -4.82
CA ILE A 24 -10.34 -12.51 -5.98
C ILE A 24 -9.36 -13.30 -6.85
N CYS A 25 -8.99 -14.52 -6.46
CA CYS A 25 -8.18 -15.43 -7.26
C CYS A 25 -9.10 -16.34 -8.07
N SER A 26 -8.96 -16.35 -9.39
CA SER A 26 -9.84 -17.12 -10.29
C SER A 26 -9.87 -18.62 -9.98
N ALA A 27 -8.76 -19.19 -9.56
CA ALA A 27 -8.66 -20.62 -9.22
C ALA A 27 -9.37 -21.02 -7.93
N THR A 28 -9.67 -20.06 -7.04
CA THR A 28 -10.23 -20.33 -5.70
C THR A 28 -11.52 -19.58 -5.39
N THR A 29 -11.97 -18.76 -6.34
CA THR A 29 -13.19 -17.94 -6.19
C THR A 29 -14.45 -18.81 -6.04
N LYS A 30 -15.39 -18.29 -5.26
CA LYS A 30 -16.76 -18.81 -5.15
C LYS A 30 -17.79 -17.86 -5.78
N TRP A 31 -17.32 -16.80 -6.46
CA TRP A 31 -18.20 -15.86 -7.13
C TRP A 31 -18.70 -16.43 -8.46
N ASN A 32 -19.95 -16.14 -8.81
CA ASN A 32 -20.57 -16.63 -10.05
C ASN A 32 -20.04 -15.93 -11.30
N ASP A 33 -19.44 -14.76 -11.15
CA ASP A 33 -18.91 -13.91 -12.23
C ASP A 33 -17.38 -13.82 -12.12
N ALA A 34 -16.74 -14.99 -12.16
CA ALA A 34 -15.31 -15.13 -11.93
C ALA A 34 -14.45 -14.39 -12.98
N ASP A 35 -14.86 -14.44 -14.26
CA ASP A 35 -14.04 -13.96 -15.37
C ASP A 35 -13.87 -12.43 -15.40
N SER A 36 -14.86 -11.68 -14.89
CA SER A 36 -14.85 -10.22 -14.88
C SER A 36 -14.37 -9.64 -13.55
N THR A 37 -14.37 -10.43 -12.46
CA THR A 37 -14.18 -9.92 -11.09
C THR A 37 -12.94 -10.46 -10.40
N THR A 38 -12.20 -11.38 -11.04
CA THR A 38 -11.07 -12.06 -10.41
C THR A 38 -9.74 -11.82 -11.12
N ARG A 39 -8.66 -12.05 -10.37
CA ARG A 39 -7.28 -12.06 -10.90
C ARG A 39 -6.94 -13.44 -11.43
N ASN A 40 -6.40 -13.52 -12.63
CA ASN A 40 -6.06 -14.78 -13.28
C ASN A 40 -4.75 -15.38 -12.71
N PHE A 41 -4.88 -16.19 -11.65
CA PHE A 41 -3.79 -16.94 -11.03
C PHE A 41 -4.16 -18.42 -10.89
N LYS A 42 -3.15 -19.28 -10.95
CA LYS A 42 -3.30 -20.73 -10.88
C LYS A 42 -3.70 -21.24 -9.49
N SER A 43 -3.39 -20.46 -8.45
CA SER A 43 -3.75 -20.72 -7.04
C SER A 43 -3.64 -19.45 -6.22
N LEU A 44 -4.20 -19.46 -5.01
CA LEU A 44 -4.03 -18.37 -4.05
C LEU A 44 -2.57 -18.16 -3.67
N GLU A 45 -1.84 -19.25 -3.45
CA GLU A 45 -0.40 -19.24 -3.18
C GLU A 45 0.38 -18.56 -4.31
N HIS A 46 0.11 -18.95 -5.57
CA HIS A 46 0.74 -18.33 -6.73
C HIS A 46 0.43 -16.83 -6.83
N MET A 47 -0.79 -16.40 -6.48
CA MET A 47 -1.15 -14.98 -6.40
C MET A 47 -0.32 -14.27 -5.32
N ASN A 48 -0.28 -14.83 -4.12
CA ASN A 48 0.43 -14.28 -2.97
C ASN A 48 1.93 -14.16 -3.24
N ASP A 49 2.55 -15.20 -3.78
CA ASP A 49 3.97 -15.22 -4.13
C ASP A 49 4.30 -14.20 -5.23
N THR A 50 3.43 -14.09 -6.24
CA THR A 50 3.61 -13.12 -7.32
C THR A 50 3.55 -11.69 -6.78
N LEU A 51 2.63 -11.37 -5.87
CA LEU A 51 2.53 -10.05 -5.24
C LEU A 51 3.81 -9.70 -4.48
N VAL A 52 4.27 -10.61 -3.61
CA VAL A 52 5.48 -10.42 -2.82
C VAL A 52 6.70 -10.22 -3.72
N ASN A 53 6.89 -11.11 -4.71
CA ASN A 53 8.03 -11.05 -5.60
C ASN A 53 8.08 -9.74 -6.39
N ARG A 54 6.95 -9.31 -6.97
CA ARG A 54 6.88 -8.04 -7.72
C ARG A 54 7.14 -6.82 -6.86
N ILE A 55 6.65 -6.81 -5.61
CA ILE A 55 6.95 -5.73 -4.67
C ILE A 55 8.44 -5.71 -4.39
N ASN A 56 9.05 -6.84 -4.03
CA ASN A 56 10.46 -6.93 -3.65
C ASN A 56 11.43 -6.71 -4.83
N GLU A 57 11.03 -7.04 -6.06
CA GLU A 57 11.79 -6.73 -7.28
C GLU A 57 11.81 -5.23 -7.61
N THR A 58 10.75 -4.51 -7.19
CA THR A 58 10.55 -3.10 -7.56
C THR A 58 10.99 -2.15 -6.46
N VAL A 59 10.63 -2.46 -5.22
CA VAL A 59 10.83 -1.61 -4.04
C VAL A 59 12.00 -2.14 -3.23
N GLY A 60 13.06 -1.34 -3.11
CA GLY A 60 14.23 -1.69 -2.31
C GLY A 60 13.98 -1.60 -0.81
N GLU A 61 14.89 -2.16 -0.04
CA GLU A 61 14.80 -2.27 1.43
C GLU A 61 14.67 -0.90 2.11
N ASP A 62 15.40 0.11 1.63
CA ASP A 62 15.44 1.46 2.19
C ASP A 62 14.53 2.45 1.43
N ASP A 63 13.86 2.02 0.37
CA ASP A 63 12.86 2.83 -0.34
C ASP A 63 11.65 3.10 0.57
N ILE A 64 10.75 3.96 0.14
CA ILE A 64 9.51 4.29 0.85
C ILE A 64 8.33 3.77 0.04
N LEU A 65 7.46 3.02 0.69
CA LEU A 65 6.23 2.50 0.11
C LEU A 65 5.01 3.11 0.81
N ILE A 66 4.19 3.84 0.06
CA ILE A 66 2.86 4.27 0.50
C ILE A 66 1.86 3.23 -0.01
N HIS A 67 1.27 2.47 0.90
CA HIS A 67 0.20 1.54 0.58
C HIS A 67 -1.15 2.20 0.81
N LEU A 68 -1.94 2.33 -0.25
CA LEU A 68 -3.19 3.09 -0.25
C LEU A 68 -4.41 2.26 0.16
N GLY A 69 -4.19 1.20 0.94
CA GLY A 69 -5.26 0.41 1.55
C GLY A 69 -5.53 -0.93 0.89
N ASP A 70 -6.35 -1.72 1.59
CA ASP A 70 -6.66 -3.11 1.28
C ASP A 70 -5.40 -3.97 1.17
N PHE A 71 -4.60 -3.92 2.26
CA PHE A 71 -3.30 -4.57 2.36
C PHE A 71 -3.42 -6.09 2.29
N SER A 72 -4.24 -6.69 3.17
CA SER A 72 -4.43 -8.13 3.22
C SER A 72 -5.86 -8.51 3.59
N PHE A 73 -6.21 -9.79 3.42
CA PHE A 73 -7.48 -10.36 3.74
C PHE A 73 -7.31 -11.58 4.64
N GLY A 74 -8.20 -11.80 5.61
CA GLY A 74 -8.19 -13.01 6.46
C GLY A 74 -7.59 -12.82 7.86
N GLY A 75 -7.34 -11.59 8.31
CA GLY A 75 -7.00 -11.30 9.70
C GLY A 75 -5.51 -11.19 9.98
N PHE A 76 -5.16 -11.30 11.26
CA PHE A 76 -3.85 -10.94 11.80
C PHE A 76 -2.70 -11.76 11.20
N GLU A 77 -2.89 -13.07 11.09
CA GLU A 77 -1.85 -13.98 10.57
C GLU A 77 -1.44 -13.59 9.14
N ASN A 78 -2.42 -13.34 8.27
CA ASN A 78 -2.12 -12.92 6.89
C ASN A 78 -1.48 -11.54 6.82
N ILE A 79 -1.84 -10.62 7.72
CA ILE A 79 -1.21 -9.30 7.81
C ILE A 79 0.27 -9.45 8.16
N GLN A 80 0.57 -10.22 9.20
CA GLN A 80 1.95 -10.46 9.64
C GLN A 80 2.75 -11.23 8.59
N GLU A 81 2.18 -12.28 8.03
CA GLU A 81 2.83 -13.08 6.99
C GLU A 81 3.20 -12.19 5.79
N PHE A 82 2.23 -11.46 5.23
CA PHE A 82 2.49 -10.60 4.08
C PHE A 82 3.54 -9.54 4.40
N ARG A 83 3.41 -8.85 5.54
CA ARG A 83 4.37 -7.81 5.95
C ARG A 83 5.78 -8.38 6.11
N SER A 84 5.94 -9.54 6.73
CA SER A 84 7.24 -10.18 6.96
C SER A 84 7.96 -10.59 5.67
N ARG A 85 7.21 -10.82 4.60
CA ARG A 85 7.74 -11.20 3.28
C ARG A 85 8.17 -10.00 2.44
N ILE A 86 7.77 -8.77 2.79
CA ILE A 86 8.15 -7.54 2.07
C ILE A 86 9.45 -6.99 2.68
N PHE A 87 10.47 -6.80 1.85
CA PHE A 87 11.80 -6.34 2.29
C PHE A 87 11.83 -4.85 2.65
N CYS A 88 11.00 -4.02 2.00
CA CYS A 88 10.90 -2.60 2.29
C CYS A 88 10.58 -2.36 3.77
N LYS A 89 11.43 -1.58 4.45
CA LYS A 89 11.29 -1.26 5.88
C LYS A 89 10.29 -0.12 6.12
N ASN A 90 10.21 0.81 5.19
CA ASN A 90 9.45 2.06 5.34
C ASN A 90 8.11 1.97 4.63
N ILE A 91 7.14 1.28 5.25
CA ILE A 91 5.78 1.17 4.71
C ILE A 91 4.84 2.05 5.51
N HIS A 92 4.22 3.01 4.83
CA HIS A 92 3.12 3.85 5.35
C HIS A 92 1.81 3.32 4.80
N LEU A 93 0.86 3.00 5.68
CA LEU A 93 -0.44 2.45 5.29
C LEU A 93 -1.55 3.49 5.43
N VAL A 94 -2.29 3.70 4.35
CA VAL A 94 -3.62 4.30 4.39
C VAL A 94 -4.63 3.17 4.50
N HIS A 95 -5.58 3.26 5.44
CA HIS A 95 -6.54 2.18 5.63
C HIS A 95 -7.57 2.11 4.51
N GLY A 96 -7.75 0.91 3.95
CA GLY A 96 -8.87 0.56 3.08
C GLY A 96 -10.05 -0.04 3.84
N ASN A 97 -11.07 -0.47 3.09
CA ASN A 97 -12.26 -1.09 3.69
C ASN A 97 -12.01 -2.50 4.23
N HIS A 98 -11.00 -3.21 3.73
CA HIS A 98 -10.61 -4.54 4.22
C HIS A 98 -9.57 -4.49 5.35
N ASP A 99 -9.02 -3.32 5.68
CA ASP A 99 -8.00 -3.15 6.72
C ASP A 99 -8.60 -2.98 8.15
N HIS A 100 -9.83 -3.42 8.37
CA HIS A 100 -10.52 -3.26 9.67
C HIS A 100 -9.79 -3.95 10.83
N HIS A 101 -9.06 -5.03 10.59
CA HIS A 101 -8.23 -5.68 11.60
C HIS A 101 -7.06 -4.78 12.03
N ILE A 102 -6.42 -4.08 11.09
CA ILE A 102 -5.34 -3.15 11.35
C ILE A 102 -5.88 -1.90 12.08
N ARG A 103 -7.00 -1.35 11.57
CA ARG A 103 -7.62 -0.14 12.13
C ARG A 103 -8.07 -0.31 13.58
N ARG A 104 -8.61 -1.47 13.94
CA ARG A 104 -9.16 -1.74 15.28
C ARG A 104 -8.10 -2.14 16.31
N ASN A 105 -7.01 -2.74 15.88
CA ASN A 105 -5.94 -3.22 16.75
C ASN A 105 -4.79 -2.20 16.74
N LYS A 106 -4.84 -1.28 17.70
CA LYS A 106 -3.73 -0.37 17.98
C LYS A 106 -2.62 -1.13 18.71
N GLY A 107 -1.37 -0.78 18.46
CA GLY A 107 -0.22 -1.48 19.01
C GLY A 107 0.35 -2.50 18.04
N ASP A 108 0.61 -3.72 18.45
CA ASP A 108 1.41 -4.73 17.74
C ASP A 108 1.17 -4.88 16.23
N ILE A 109 -0.08 -4.68 15.76
CA ILE A 109 -0.38 -4.76 14.33
C ILE A 109 0.01 -3.49 13.58
N GLN A 110 -0.24 -2.32 14.17
CA GLN A 110 0.12 -1.05 13.52
C GLN A 110 1.63 -0.82 13.56
N ASP A 111 2.31 -1.34 14.58
CA ASP A 111 3.76 -1.19 14.77
C ASP A 111 4.60 -1.94 13.71
N ILE A 112 3.99 -2.84 12.94
CA ILE A 112 4.67 -3.45 11.77
C ILE A 112 4.78 -2.51 10.56
N PHE A 113 4.06 -1.37 10.60
CA PHE A 113 4.14 -0.30 9.60
C PHE A 113 4.83 0.92 10.19
N THR A 114 5.44 1.73 9.35
CA THR A 114 6.03 3.02 9.76
C THR A 114 4.95 3.97 10.27
N THR A 115 3.81 4.03 9.59
CA THR A 115 2.59 4.72 10.04
C THR A 115 1.35 4.05 9.50
N CYS A 116 0.22 4.19 10.24
CA CYS A 116 -1.12 3.83 9.77
C CYS A 116 -2.06 5.01 9.96
N SER A 117 -2.88 5.33 8.96
CA SER A 117 -3.85 6.44 9.01
C SER A 117 -4.97 6.26 7.98
N ASP A 118 -6.05 7.01 8.13
CA ASP A 118 -7.14 7.03 7.15
C ASP A 118 -6.86 8.00 5.99
N TYR A 119 -5.90 8.89 6.18
CA TYR A 119 -5.57 9.97 5.27
C TYR A 119 -4.12 10.40 5.45
N ILE A 120 -3.42 10.65 4.36
CA ILE A 120 -2.08 11.21 4.35
C ILE A 120 -2.05 12.46 3.48
N HIS A 121 -1.70 13.61 4.08
CA HIS A 121 -1.23 14.78 3.36
C HIS A 121 0.31 14.72 3.32
N LEU A 122 0.89 14.42 2.17
CA LEU A 122 2.31 14.16 1.99
C LEU A 122 2.99 15.33 1.30
N ASP A 123 3.93 15.97 2.02
CA ASP A 123 4.90 16.90 1.44
C ASP A 123 6.17 16.13 1.09
N LEU A 124 6.36 15.84 -0.18
CA LEU A 124 7.55 15.16 -0.71
C LEU A 124 8.60 16.17 -1.16
N ARG A 125 9.83 15.97 -0.72
CA ARG A 125 10.98 16.76 -1.14
C ARG A 125 12.05 15.87 -1.74
N ILE A 126 12.47 16.20 -2.97
CA ILE A 126 13.48 15.44 -3.71
C ILE A 126 14.68 16.37 -3.95
N PRO A 127 15.81 16.19 -3.20
CA PRO A 127 17.01 16.95 -3.44
C PRO A 127 17.56 16.69 -4.85
N ASN A 128 17.90 17.75 -5.57
CA ASN A 128 18.46 17.71 -6.91
C ASN A 128 19.64 18.70 -7.02
N GLY A 129 20.79 18.29 -6.55
CA GLY A 129 21.98 19.17 -6.48
C GLY A 129 21.78 20.31 -5.47
N LYS A 130 21.79 21.56 -5.95
CA LYS A 130 21.55 22.74 -5.09
C LYS A 130 20.06 23.08 -4.91
N GLU A 131 19.18 22.43 -5.68
CA GLU A 131 17.75 22.67 -5.67
C GLU A 131 17.00 21.52 -4.96
N THR A 132 15.74 21.76 -4.61
CA THR A 132 14.84 20.75 -4.08
C THR A 132 13.51 20.84 -4.81
N ARG A 133 13.15 19.75 -5.50
CA ARG A 133 11.80 19.61 -6.05
C ARG A 133 10.83 19.28 -4.92
N LYS A 134 9.66 19.91 -4.96
CA LYS A 134 8.60 19.72 -3.96
C LYS A 134 7.34 19.25 -4.66
N TYR A 135 6.71 18.25 -4.06
CA TYR A 135 5.42 17.72 -4.50
C TYR A 135 4.53 17.56 -3.28
N THR A 136 3.25 17.82 -3.46
CA THR A 136 2.26 17.54 -2.42
C THR A 136 1.25 16.53 -2.96
N PHE A 137 1.00 15.48 -2.16
CA PHE A 137 0.02 14.44 -2.45
C PHE A 137 -1.01 14.40 -1.33
N VAL A 138 -2.27 14.19 -1.73
CA VAL A 138 -3.34 13.82 -0.83
C VAL A 138 -3.66 12.36 -1.08
N CYS A 139 -3.43 11.51 -0.09
CA CYS A 139 -3.54 10.07 -0.22
C CYS A 139 -4.70 9.56 0.63
N MET A 140 -5.65 8.90 0.00
CA MET A 140 -6.80 8.25 0.61
C MET A 140 -7.18 7.01 -0.19
N HIS A 141 -7.74 5.99 0.46
CA HIS A 141 -8.18 4.77 -0.22
C HIS A 141 -9.43 5.01 -1.09
N TYR A 142 -10.35 5.83 -0.56
CA TYR A 142 -11.62 6.09 -1.24
C TYR A 142 -11.51 7.28 -2.19
N PRO A 143 -12.28 7.30 -3.29
CA PRO A 143 -12.38 8.49 -4.13
C PRO A 143 -13.01 9.65 -3.33
N ILE A 144 -12.40 10.82 -3.41
CA ILE A 144 -12.85 12.04 -2.76
C ILE A 144 -13.12 13.12 -3.81
N CYS A 145 -14.15 13.95 -3.59
CA CYS A 145 -14.52 15.00 -4.54
C CYS A 145 -13.85 16.35 -4.24
N SER A 146 -13.21 16.50 -3.07
CA SER A 146 -12.47 17.71 -2.72
C SER A 146 -11.40 17.42 -1.66
N TRP A 147 -10.29 18.14 -1.71
CA TRP A 147 -9.17 18.02 -0.76
C TRP A 147 -8.49 19.37 -0.56
N ASP A 148 -7.71 19.48 0.50
CA ASP A 148 -6.91 20.66 0.79
C ASP A 148 -5.87 20.89 -0.31
N GLY A 149 -5.88 22.07 -0.90
CA GLY A 149 -5.01 22.43 -2.03
C GLY A 149 -5.51 21.94 -3.40
N MET A 150 -6.77 21.51 -3.56
CA MET A 150 -7.33 21.02 -4.84
C MET A 150 -7.17 22.02 -6.00
N ASN A 151 -7.15 23.32 -5.70
CA ASN A 151 -6.95 24.39 -6.68
C ASN A 151 -5.50 24.84 -6.82
N ALA A 152 -4.56 24.12 -6.24
CA ALA A 152 -3.12 24.32 -6.33
C ALA A 152 -2.46 23.09 -6.97
N ASP A 153 -1.13 23.06 -7.06
CA ASP A 153 -0.37 21.94 -7.60
C ASP A 153 -0.29 20.77 -6.57
N VAL A 154 -1.46 20.26 -6.17
CA VAL A 154 -1.58 19.12 -5.23
C VAL A 154 -2.19 17.94 -5.96
N MET A 155 -1.47 16.81 -5.99
CA MET A 155 -1.92 15.56 -6.62
C MET A 155 -2.77 14.73 -5.65
N HIS A 156 -3.84 14.15 -6.18
CA HIS A 156 -4.70 13.17 -5.52
C HIS A 156 -4.55 11.80 -6.17
#